data_dc9c8260367e8bc6bae23258663f37fe
#
_entry.id   dc9c8260367e8bc6bae23258663f37fe
#
_cell.length_a   1.000
_cell.length_b   1.000
_cell.length_c   1.000
_cell.angle_alpha   90.00
_cell.angle_beta   90.00
_cell.angle_gamma   90.00
#
_symmetry.space_group_name_H-M   'P 1'
#
loop_
_entity.id
_entity.type
_entity.pdbx_description
1 polymer ?
#
loop_
_entity_poly.entity_id
_entity_poly.type
_entity_poly.pdbx_seq_one_letter_code
_entity_poly.pdbx_strand_id
1 'polypeptide(L)'
;MKSNKEINVAIVGASGLVGQKFIQILQERKFPIKNLFLFASEKSAGDKIIFNGNEYVIDKLEDNSFQKNKIDLALFSAGATISKKFAPIASCTGCIVIDNSSAWRMDKTVPLIIPEVNPKDILSHKGIIANPNCSTIQALVALKPLHDVFKIKRVVISTYQAVSGAGNQGIKDLENGAKNIEQKKFRYPIFNNCIPQIDTFNDFGYTKEELKLVNETQKIFHENIKVTATAVRIPVKNCHSEAINVEFENSFDMGNIIAVLE
;
A
#
# COMPACT_ATOMS: atom_id res chain seq x y z
N MET A 1 -6.03 -24.31 -16.29
CA MET A 1 -6.35 -24.98 -15.00
C MET A 1 -5.78 -24.10 -13.89
N LYS A 2 -6.61 -23.49 -13.02
CA LYS A 2 -6.12 -22.81 -11.81
C LYS A 2 -5.62 -23.93 -10.88
N SER A 3 -4.33 -23.95 -10.58
CA SER A 3 -3.79 -24.82 -9.54
C SER A 3 -4.43 -24.42 -8.21
N ASN A 4 -5.32 -25.26 -7.68
CA ASN A 4 -5.91 -25.10 -6.34
C ASN A 4 -4.90 -25.54 -5.25
N LYS A 5 -3.61 -25.37 -5.50
CA LYS A 5 -2.59 -25.72 -4.50
C LYS A 5 -2.68 -24.77 -3.32
N GLU A 6 -3.07 -25.27 -2.18
CA GLU A 6 -3.02 -24.54 -0.92
C GLU A 6 -1.57 -24.27 -0.51
N ILE A 7 -1.32 -23.07 0.02
CA ILE A 7 0.01 -22.60 0.41
C ILE A 7 0.04 -22.11 1.85
N ASN A 8 1.24 -22.07 2.43
CA ASN A 8 1.50 -21.48 3.74
C ASN A 8 1.63 -19.95 3.60
N VAL A 9 0.75 -19.21 4.25
CA VAL A 9 0.70 -17.75 4.16
C VAL A 9 1.06 -17.14 5.51
N ALA A 10 1.91 -16.13 5.50
CA ALA A 10 2.21 -15.30 6.67
C ALA A 10 1.69 -13.87 6.48
N ILE A 11 1.23 -13.25 7.58
CA ILE A 11 0.93 -11.82 7.64
C ILE A 11 1.83 -11.20 8.70
N VAL A 12 2.73 -10.33 8.26
CA VAL A 12 3.64 -9.58 9.13
C VAL A 12 3.07 -8.19 9.39
N GLY A 13 2.77 -7.90 10.65
CA GLY A 13 2.00 -6.72 11.08
C GLY A 13 0.49 -7.03 11.18
N ALA A 14 0.14 -8.27 11.57
CA ALA A 14 -1.24 -8.76 11.61
C ALA A 14 -2.17 -7.95 12.52
N SER A 15 -1.68 -7.34 13.60
CA SER A 15 -2.46 -6.49 14.52
C SER A 15 -2.75 -5.08 13.97
N GLY A 16 -2.08 -4.67 12.88
CA GLY A 16 -2.27 -3.36 12.26
C GLY A 16 -3.52 -3.28 11.37
N LEU A 17 -3.95 -2.04 11.00
CA LEU A 17 -5.13 -1.83 10.13
C LEU A 17 -5.02 -2.59 8.81
N VAL A 18 -3.88 -2.51 8.14
CA VAL A 18 -3.66 -3.18 6.85
C VAL A 18 -3.58 -4.70 7.02
N GLY A 19 -2.90 -5.19 8.08
CA GLY A 19 -2.85 -6.61 8.40
C GLY A 19 -4.22 -7.22 8.62
N GLN A 20 -5.10 -6.53 9.34
CA GLN A 20 -6.51 -6.91 9.52
C GLN A 20 -7.27 -6.95 8.19
N LYS A 21 -7.00 -5.99 7.29
CA LYS A 21 -7.60 -5.98 5.94
C LYS A 21 -7.10 -7.11 5.06
N PHE A 22 -5.82 -7.48 5.15
CA PHE A 22 -5.32 -8.67 4.47
C PHE A 22 -6.09 -9.92 4.92
N ILE A 23 -6.26 -10.12 6.22
CA ILE A 23 -6.99 -11.26 6.79
C ILE A 23 -8.43 -11.28 6.27
N GLN A 24 -9.14 -10.15 6.34
CA GLN A 24 -10.50 -10.01 5.86
C GLN A 24 -10.61 -10.37 4.37
N ILE A 25 -9.77 -9.78 3.52
CA ILE A 25 -9.83 -9.98 2.04
C ILE A 25 -9.45 -11.41 1.66
N LEU A 26 -8.46 -12.02 2.31
CA LEU A 26 -8.09 -13.42 2.07
C LEU A 26 -9.26 -14.37 2.38
N GLN A 27 -10.00 -14.07 3.45
CA GLN A 27 -11.21 -14.81 3.81
C GLN A 27 -12.34 -14.60 2.79
N GLU A 28 -12.66 -13.35 2.45
CA GLU A 28 -13.71 -13.01 1.49
C GLU A 28 -13.46 -13.63 0.11
N ARG A 29 -12.20 -13.60 -0.34
CA ARG A 29 -11.78 -14.18 -1.62
C ARG A 29 -11.55 -15.68 -1.59
N LYS A 30 -11.74 -16.34 -0.44
CA LYS A 30 -11.47 -17.77 -0.26
C LYS A 30 -10.10 -18.14 -0.80
N PHE A 31 -9.09 -17.36 -0.45
CA PHE A 31 -7.72 -17.61 -0.92
C PHE A 31 -7.24 -18.99 -0.43
N PRO A 32 -6.58 -19.82 -1.26
CA PRO A 32 -6.25 -21.20 -0.93
C PRO A 32 -5.08 -21.26 0.08
N ILE A 33 -5.40 -21.15 1.36
CA ILE A 33 -4.45 -21.16 2.48
C ILE A 33 -4.46 -22.54 3.14
N LYS A 34 -3.28 -23.18 3.15
CA LYS A 34 -3.05 -24.42 3.92
C LYS A 34 -2.88 -24.11 5.41
N ASN A 35 -1.95 -23.22 5.73
CA ASN A 35 -1.72 -22.75 7.09
C ASN A 35 -1.56 -21.21 7.07
N LEU A 36 -2.17 -20.53 8.03
CA LEU A 36 -2.03 -19.08 8.22
C LEU A 36 -1.15 -18.82 9.45
N PHE A 37 -0.13 -17.98 9.28
CA PHE A 37 0.77 -17.54 10.34
C PHE A 37 0.65 -16.03 10.53
N LEU A 38 0.42 -15.60 11.75
CA LEU A 38 0.22 -14.19 12.08
C LEU A 38 1.37 -13.71 12.93
N PHE A 39 2.11 -12.70 12.43
CA PHE A 39 3.26 -12.14 13.12
C PHE A 39 3.07 -10.66 13.43
N ALA A 40 3.48 -10.26 14.63
CA ALA A 40 3.55 -8.86 15.03
C ALA A 40 4.73 -8.60 15.98
N SER A 41 4.76 -7.40 16.58
CA SER A 41 5.71 -7.07 17.64
C SER A 41 5.35 -7.83 18.92
N GLU A 42 6.31 -7.91 19.83
CA GLU A 42 6.11 -8.51 21.17
C GLU A 42 4.88 -7.96 21.92
N LYS A 43 4.56 -6.69 21.69
CA LYS A 43 3.39 -6.03 22.31
C LYS A 43 2.04 -6.68 21.93
N SER A 44 1.95 -7.25 20.74
CA SER A 44 0.73 -7.90 20.22
C SER A 44 0.85 -9.42 20.18
N ALA A 45 1.97 -9.99 20.60
CA ALA A 45 2.13 -11.43 20.70
C ALA A 45 1.18 -11.98 21.77
N GLY A 46 0.49 -13.08 21.45
CA GLY A 46 -0.56 -13.67 22.28
C GLY A 46 -1.97 -13.17 21.98
N ASP A 47 -2.13 -12.03 21.26
CA ASP A 47 -3.45 -11.60 20.79
C ASP A 47 -4.03 -12.64 19.81
N LYS A 48 -5.36 -12.71 19.77
CA LYS A 48 -6.09 -13.70 18.97
C LYS A 48 -6.88 -13.03 17.86
N ILE A 49 -6.90 -13.68 16.72
CA ILE A 49 -7.64 -13.25 15.52
C ILE A 49 -8.48 -14.43 15.01
N ILE A 50 -9.71 -14.17 14.59
CA ILE A 50 -10.57 -15.18 13.97
C ILE A 50 -10.39 -15.11 12.44
N PHE A 51 -10.11 -16.27 11.84
CA PHE A 51 -10.08 -16.46 10.39
C PHE A 51 -10.81 -17.75 10.00
N ASN A 52 -11.78 -17.65 9.11
CA ASN A 52 -12.65 -18.79 8.69
C ASN A 52 -13.27 -19.55 9.89
N GLY A 53 -13.65 -18.83 10.96
CA GLY A 53 -14.24 -19.41 12.17
C GLY A 53 -13.24 -20.06 13.14
N ASN A 54 -11.96 -20.12 12.81
CA ASN A 54 -10.91 -20.66 13.67
C ASN A 54 -10.11 -19.53 14.34
N GLU A 55 -9.65 -19.79 15.55
CA GLU A 55 -8.82 -18.88 16.32
C GLU A 55 -7.34 -19.05 15.96
N TYR A 56 -6.67 -17.97 15.65
CA TYR A 56 -5.23 -17.90 15.37
C TYR A 56 -4.56 -16.96 16.35
N VAL A 57 -3.46 -17.41 16.96
CA VAL A 57 -2.66 -16.59 17.87
C VAL A 57 -1.63 -15.81 17.07
N ILE A 58 -1.41 -14.56 17.43
CA ILE A 58 -0.33 -13.75 16.86
C ILE A 58 0.97 -14.13 17.56
N ASP A 59 1.96 -14.56 16.79
CA ASP A 59 3.29 -14.84 17.29
C ASP A 59 4.21 -13.60 17.17
N LYS A 60 5.21 -13.55 18.01
CA LYS A 60 6.32 -12.60 17.86
C LYS A 60 7.11 -12.92 16.59
N LEU A 61 7.40 -11.90 15.78
CA LEU A 61 8.23 -12.05 14.59
C LEU A 61 9.70 -12.24 15.00
N GLU A 62 10.30 -13.36 14.59
CA GLU A 62 11.69 -13.73 14.84
C GLU A 62 12.42 -14.09 13.54
N ASP A 63 13.75 -14.08 13.56
CA ASP A 63 14.58 -14.31 12.36
C ASP A 63 14.35 -15.72 11.76
N ASN A 64 13.99 -16.71 12.56
CA ASN A 64 13.69 -18.08 12.11
C ASN A 64 12.22 -18.34 11.76
N SER A 65 11.33 -17.35 11.91
CA SER A 65 9.89 -17.52 11.74
C SER A 65 9.51 -18.08 10.36
N PHE A 66 10.19 -17.66 9.30
CA PHE A 66 9.88 -18.07 7.93
C PHE A 66 10.38 -19.49 7.63
N GLN A 67 11.58 -19.83 8.04
CA GLN A 67 12.18 -21.15 7.82
C GLN A 67 11.45 -22.24 8.61
N LYS A 68 11.22 -22.00 9.91
CA LYS A 68 10.53 -22.94 10.81
C LYS A 68 9.15 -23.34 10.29
N ASN A 69 8.40 -22.38 9.74
CA ASN A 69 7.03 -22.57 9.31
C ASN A 69 6.88 -22.87 7.81
N LYS A 70 7.98 -22.93 7.05
CA LYS A 70 7.99 -23.20 5.60
C LYS A 70 6.99 -22.30 4.86
N ILE A 71 7.09 -20.99 5.08
CA ILE A 71 6.18 -19.99 4.51
C ILE A 71 6.42 -19.90 2.99
N ASP A 72 5.35 -20.02 2.19
CA ASP A 72 5.40 -19.83 0.74
C ASP A 72 5.20 -18.36 0.34
N LEU A 73 4.28 -17.68 1.02
CA LEU A 73 3.93 -16.28 0.73
C LEU A 73 3.82 -15.47 2.03
N ALA A 74 4.44 -14.30 2.08
CA ALA A 74 4.34 -13.40 3.21
C ALA A 74 3.87 -12.00 2.79
N LEU A 75 2.80 -11.50 3.43
CA LEU A 75 2.26 -10.16 3.25
C LEU A 75 2.78 -9.25 4.37
N PHE A 76 3.55 -8.23 4.01
CA PHE A 76 4.21 -7.34 4.98
C PHE A 76 3.48 -6.01 5.09
N SER A 77 3.10 -5.62 6.31
CA SER A 77 2.52 -4.31 6.63
C SER A 77 2.97 -3.76 8.01
N ALA A 78 4.19 -4.12 8.43
CA ALA A 78 4.75 -3.72 9.73
C ALA A 78 5.68 -2.49 9.66
N GLY A 79 5.67 -1.77 8.53
CA GLY A 79 6.50 -0.59 8.29
C GLY A 79 7.89 -0.90 7.73
N ALA A 80 8.56 0.16 7.23
CA ALA A 80 9.78 0.02 6.44
C ALA A 80 10.96 -0.59 7.21
N THR A 81 11.12 -0.26 8.49
CA THR A 81 12.23 -0.79 9.31
C THR A 81 12.13 -2.30 9.46
N ILE A 82 10.93 -2.80 9.76
CA ILE A 82 10.69 -4.24 9.89
C ILE A 82 10.85 -4.94 8.55
N SER A 83 10.32 -4.35 7.48
CA SER A 83 10.45 -4.91 6.14
C SER A 83 11.91 -4.98 5.69
N LYS A 84 12.71 -3.94 5.89
CA LYS A 84 14.14 -3.95 5.55
C LYS A 84 14.90 -5.07 6.24
N LYS A 85 14.55 -5.38 7.50
CA LYS A 85 15.19 -6.46 8.25
C LYS A 85 14.69 -7.83 7.79
N PHE A 86 13.37 -8.04 7.74
CA PHE A 86 12.81 -9.38 7.67
C PHE A 86 12.44 -9.84 6.26
N ALA A 87 12.19 -8.94 5.30
CA ALA A 87 11.86 -9.35 3.94
C ALA A 87 13.01 -10.11 3.23
N PRO A 88 14.29 -9.68 3.35
CA PRO A 88 15.40 -10.47 2.84
C PRO A 88 15.54 -11.84 3.52
N ILE A 89 15.34 -11.92 4.84
CA ILE A 89 15.38 -13.18 5.59
C ILE A 89 14.29 -14.13 5.06
N ALA A 90 13.07 -13.65 4.91
CA ALA A 90 11.97 -14.44 4.34
C ALA A 90 12.29 -14.91 2.91
N SER A 91 12.73 -13.98 2.06
CA SER A 91 13.07 -14.29 0.66
C SER A 91 14.19 -15.36 0.54
N CYS A 92 15.21 -15.32 1.40
CA CYS A 92 16.27 -16.33 1.43
C CYS A 92 15.79 -17.75 1.77
N THR A 93 14.60 -17.92 2.37
CA THR A 93 14.00 -19.24 2.62
C THR A 93 13.15 -19.75 1.45
N GLY A 94 13.08 -19.03 0.34
CA GLY A 94 12.21 -19.33 -0.79
C GLY A 94 10.80 -18.75 -0.66
N CYS A 95 10.51 -18.00 0.40
CA CYS A 95 9.25 -17.30 0.60
C CYS A 95 9.15 -16.10 -0.36
N ILE A 96 8.01 -15.94 -1.04
CA ILE A 96 7.70 -14.73 -1.80
C ILE A 96 7.16 -13.68 -0.82
N VAL A 97 7.76 -12.51 -0.80
CA VAL A 97 7.32 -11.38 0.03
C VAL A 97 6.59 -10.36 -0.82
N ILE A 98 5.37 -9.98 -0.43
CA ILE A 98 4.66 -8.81 -0.94
C ILE A 98 4.70 -7.74 0.15
N ASP A 99 5.47 -6.69 -0.08
CA ASP A 99 5.71 -5.63 0.90
C ASP A 99 4.86 -4.38 0.64
N ASN A 100 4.02 -4.03 1.60
CA ASN A 100 3.18 -2.83 1.54
C ASN A 100 3.88 -1.58 2.13
N SER A 101 5.08 -1.72 2.65
CA SER A 101 5.84 -0.58 3.17
C SER A 101 6.52 0.22 2.05
N SER A 102 7.14 1.34 2.38
CA SER A 102 7.94 2.11 1.43
C SER A 102 9.38 1.59 1.27
N ALA A 103 9.76 0.50 1.94
CA ALA A 103 11.15 0.04 2.04
C ALA A 103 11.80 -0.27 0.69
N TRP A 104 11.06 -0.89 -0.21
CA TRP A 104 11.57 -1.49 -1.45
C TRP A 104 11.06 -0.81 -2.71
N ARG A 105 10.10 0.13 -2.60
CA ARG A 105 9.43 0.71 -3.76
C ARG A 105 10.37 1.31 -4.78
N MET A 106 11.43 1.99 -4.32
CA MET A 106 12.42 2.64 -5.20
C MET A 106 13.70 1.83 -5.38
N ASP A 107 13.79 0.61 -4.82
CA ASP A 107 14.91 -0.30 -5.11
C ASP A 107 14.83 -0.76 -6.55
N LYS A 108 15.94 -0.64 -7.30
CA LYS A 108 16.01 -0.99 -8.72
C LYS A 108 15.88 -2.48 -9.00
N THR A 109 16.14 -3.32 -8.01
CA THR A 109 16.10 -4.79 -8.12
C THR A 109 14.77 -5.39 -7.69
N VAL A 110 13.87 -4.56 -7.10
CA VAL A 110 12.56 -4.98 -6.61
C VAL A 110 11.48 -4.38 -7.50
N PRO A 111 10.63 -5.19 -8.14
CA PRO A 111 9.53 -4.68 -8.94
C PRO A 111 8.46 -4.01 -8.07
N LEU A 112 7.93 -2.89 -8.55
CA LEU A 112 6.84 -2.13 -7.96
C LEU A 112 5.59 -2.40 -8.78
N ILE A 113 4.61 -3.14 -8.22
CA ILE A 113 3.55 -3.77 -9.00
C ILE A 113 2.17 -3.24 -8.65
N ILE A 114 1.43 -2.85 -9.69
CA ILE A 114 -0.03 -2.76 -9.69
C ILE A 114 -0.52 -3.79 -10.72
N PRO A 115 -1.22 -4.87 -10.30
CA PRO A 115 -1.59 -5.95 -11.22
C PRO A 115 -2.37 -5.51 -12.46
N GLU A 116 -3.17 -4.45 -12.34
CA GLU A 116 -3.97 -3.86 -13.42
C GLU A 116 -3.15 -2.97 -14.36
N VAL A 117 -1.93 -2.58 -13.97
CA VAL A 117 -1.10 -1.61 -14.72
C VAL A 117 0.11 -2.26 -15.35
N ASN A 118 0.93 -2.94 -14.56
CA ASN A 118 2.20 -3.52 -14.99
C ASN A 118 2.40 -4.98 -14.51
N PRO A 119 1.44 -5.90 -14.75
CA PRO A 119 1.49 -7.28 -14.23
C PRO A 119 2.72 -8.07 -14.70
N LYS A 120 3.28 -7.74 -15.86
CA LYS A 120 4.45 -8.44 -16.43
C LYS A 120 5.72 -8.24 -15.61
N ASP A 121 5.83 -7.15 -14.87
CA ASP A 121 7.00 -6.82 -14.05
C ASP A 121 7.18 -7.81 -12.90
N ILE A 122 6.12 -8.54 -12.53
CA ILE A 122 6.18 -9.58 -11.50
C ILE A 122 7.21 -10.67 -11.85
N LEU A 123 7.46 -10.91 -13.14
CA LEU A 123 8.40 -11.93 -13.59
C LEU A 123 9.86 -11.59 -13.27
N SER A 124 10.15 -10.35 -12.93
CA SER A 124 11.50 -9.86 -12.59
C SER A 124 11.84 -9.96 -11.11
N HIS A 125 10.89 -10.37 -10.24
CA HIS A 125 11.13 -10.41 -8.80
C HIS A 125 12.19 -11.44 -8.40
N LYS A 126 12.94 -11.08 -7.35
CA LYS A 126 13.95 -11.95 -6.72
C LYS A 126 13.52 -12.34 -5.30
N GLY A 127 12.22 -12.67 -5.13
CA GLY A 127 11.63 -13.03 -3.85
C GLY A 127 10.93 -11.88 -3.12
N ILE A 128 11.18 -10.62 -3.46
CA ILE A 128 10.48 -9.46 -2.89
C ILE A 128 9.75 -8.72 -4.02
N ILE A 129 8.49 -8.35 -3.75
CA ILE A 129 7.61 -7.56 -4.61
C ILE A 129 7.12 -6.38 -3.78
N ALA A 130 7.29 -5.17 -4.27
CA ALA A 130 6.80 -3.96 -3.60
C ALA A 130 5.39 -3.61 -4.07
N ASN A 131 4.52 -3.28 -3.11
CA ASN A 131 3.20 -2.71 -3.36
C ASN A 131 3.29 -1.18 -3.26
N PRO A 132 2.76 -0.42 -4.22
CA PRO A 132 2.89 1.04 -4.25
C PRO A 132 2.16 1.76 -3.12
N ASN A 133 2.32 3.08 -3.09
CA ASN A 133 1.55 3.97 -2.23
C ASN A 133 0.05 3.90 -2.57
N CYS A 134 -0.80 4.07 -1.56
CA CYS A 134 -2.26 3.95 -1.72
C CYS A 134 -2.83 4.95 -2.74
N SER A 135 -2.36 6.20 -2.74
CA SER A 135 -2.78 7.20 -3.72
C SER A 135 -2.22 6.88 -5.11
N THR A 136 -0.95 6.43 -5.21
CA THR A 136 -0.38 6.01 -6.49
C THR A 136 -1.20 4.90 -7.13
N ILE A 137 -1.60 3.88 -6.36
CA ILE A 137 -2.36 2.73 -6.90
C ILE A 137 -3.68 3.21 -7.53
N GLN A 138 -4.49 3.97 -6.79
CA GLN A 138 -5.80 4.39 -7.29
C GLN A 138 -5.71 5.34 -8.49
N ALA A 139 -4.72 6.25 -8.50
CA ALA A 139 -4.46 7.13 -9.63
C ALA A 139 -4.08 6.33 -10.89
N LEU A 140 -3.10 5.42 -10.77
CA LEU A 140 -2.56 4.73 -11.93
C LEU A 140 -3.50 3.68 -12.52
N VAL A 141 -4.38 3.06 -11.73
CA VAL A 141 -5.43 2.18 -12.25
C VAL A 141 -6.37 2.95 -13.18
N ALA A 142 -6.75 4.19 -12.83
CA ALA A 142 -7.58 5.03 -13.68
C ALA A 142 -6.80 5.61 -14.88
N LEU A 143 -5.52 5.96 -14.69
CA LEU A 143 -4.71 6.59 -15.72
C LEU A 143 -4.16 5.61 -16.76
N LYS A 144 -3.98 4.33 -16.42
CA LYS A 144 -3.38 3.33 -17.32
C LYS A 144 -4.12 3.18 -18.64
N PRO A 145 -5.44 2.94 -18.67
CA PRO A 145 -6.17 2.81 -19.92
C PRO A 145 -6.11 4.10 -20.77
N LEU A 146 -6.15 5.26 -20.14
CA LEU A 146 -6.01 6.54 -20.83
C LEU A 146 -4.61 6.74 -21.40
N HIS A 147 -3.57 6.33 -20.67
CA HIS A 147 -2.19 6.39 -21.12
C HIS A 147 -1.93 5.49 -22.32
N ASP A 148 -2.51 4.30 -22.34
CA ASP A 148 -2.33 3.34 -23.43
C ASP A 148 -2.87 3.88 -24.78
N VAL A 149 -3.96 4.65 -24.73
CA VAL A 149 -4.61 5.20 -25.94
C VAL A 149 -4.06 6.58 -26.29
N PHE A 150 -4.00 7.49 -25.32
CA PHE A 150 -3.76 8.91 -25.58
C PHE A 150 -2.36 9.39 -25.25
N LYS A 151 -1.53 8.61 -24.58
CA LYS A 151 -0.19 8.94 -24.10
C LYS A 151 -0.17 10.15 -23.17
N ILE A 152 -0.04 9.89 -21.89
CA ILE A 152 0.03 10.95 -20.88
C ILE A 152 1.37 11.67 -20.97
N LYS A 153 1.34 12.97 -21.15
CA LYS A 153 2.49 13.87 -21.17
C LYS A 153 2.77 14.47 -19.80
N ARG A 154 1.69 14.87 -19.08
CA ARG A 154 1.78 15.50 -17.79
C ARG A 154 0.55 15.20 -16.94
N VAL A 155 0.78 15.04 -15.62
CA VAL A 155 -0.29 14.85 -14.64
C VAL A 155 -0.11 15.82 -13.47
N VAL A 156 -1.20 16.44 -13.05
CA VAL A 156 -1.29 17.18 -11.78
C VAL A 156 -2.29 16.47 -10.88
N ILE A 157 -1.84 16.02 -9.72
CA ILE A 157 -2.63 15.22 -8.78
C ILE A 157 -2.81 16.00 -7.48
N SER A 158 -4.06 16.23 -7.07
CA SER A 158 -4.38 16.72 -5.72
C SER A 158 -5.11 15.60 -4.97
N THR A 159 -4.52 15.12 -3.88
CA THR A 159 -5.10 14.02 -3.09
C THR A 159 -5.80 14.55 -1.83
N TYR A 160 -6.92 13.94 -1.50
CA TYR A 160 -7.69 14.16 -0.28
C TYR A 160 -7.67 12.88 0.54
N GLN A 161 -6.70 12.78 1.47
CA GLN A 161 -6.36 11.51 2.11
C GLN A 161 -6.98 11.36 3.50
N ALA A 162 -7.69 10.26 3.70
CA ALA A 162 -8.30 9.87 4.96
C ALA A 162 -7.26 9.60 6.06
N VAL A 163 -7.66 9.78 7.32
CA VAL A 163 -6.78 9.59 8.49
C VAL A 163 -6.32 8.14 8.69
N SER A 164 -7.03 7.13 8.15
CA SER A 164 -6.62 5.71 8.22
C SER A 164 -5.25 5.46 7.58
N GLY A 165 -4.82 6.28 6.61
CA GLY A 165 -3.47 6.24 6.04
C GLY A 165 -2.36 6.51 7.07
N ALA A 166 -2.70 7.18 8.19
CA ALA A 166 -1.81 7.38 9.34
C ALA A 166 -1.93 6.27 10.41
N GLY A 167 -2.66 5.18 10.13
CA GLY A 167 -2.86 4.04 11.02
C GLY A 167 -3.94 4.28 12.08
N ASN A 168 -4.05 3.35 13.03
CA ASN A 168 -5.05 3.39 14.11
C ASN A 168 -5.00 4.71 14.91
N GLN A 169 -3.82 5.27 15.11
CA GLN A 169 -3.70 6.52 15.86
C GLN A 169 -4.30 7.72 15.09
N GLY A 170 -4.20 7.74 13.75
CA GLY A 170 -4.84 8.76 12.94
C GLY A 170 -6.37 8.74 13.06
N ILE A 171 -6.97 7.53 13.10
CA ILE A 171 -8.41 7.37 13.34
C ILE A 171 -8.79 7.87 14.74
N LYS A 172 -8.01 7.49 15.76
CA LYS A 172 -8.22 7.97 17.12
C LYS A 172 -8.13 9.48 17.27
N ASP A 173 -7.19 10.12 16.57
CA ASP A 173 -7.04 11.58 16.60
C ASP A 173 -8.27 12.29 16.01
N LEU A 174 -8.84 11.76 14.93
CA LEU A 174 -10.10 12.28 14.39
C LEU A 174 -11.26 12.12 15.39
N GLU A 175 -11.41 10.96 15.98
CA GLU A 175 -12.46 10.65 16.97
C GLU A 175 -12.28 11.46 18.28
N ASN A 176 -11.04 11.67 18.71
CA ASN A 176 -10.69 12.47 19.87
C ASN A 176 -10.98 13.95 19.63
N GLY A 177 -10.65 14.49 18.44
CA GLY A 177 -10.94 15.87 18.10
C GLY A 177 -12.43 16.21 18.17
N ALA A 178 -13.31 15.28 17.79
CA ALA A 178 -14.76 15.44 17.96
C ALA A 178 -15.21 15.54 19.42
N LYS A 179 -14.38 15.07 20.36
CA LYS A 179 -14.64 15.06 21.83
C LYS A 179 -13.80 16.09 22.59
N ASN A 180 -13.06 16.95 21.88
CA ASN A 180 -12.07 17.88 22.46
C ASN A 180 -10.98 17.17 23.30
N ILE A 181 -10.59 15.95 22.91
CA ILE A 181 -9.51 15.17 23.54
C ILE A 181 -8.24 15.41 22.72
N GLU A 182 -7.09 15.51 23.39
CA GLU A 182 -5.79 15.73 22.76
C GLU A 182 -5.45 14.65 21.72
N GLN A 183 -4.97 15.07 20.57
CA GLN A 183 -4.46 14.23 19.52
C GLN A 183 -2.96 13.92 19.69
N LYS A 184 -2.49 12.83 19.10
CA LYS A 184 -1.11 12.34 19.27
C LYS A 184 -0.35 12.14 17.96
N LYS A 185 -1.05 11.99 16.85
CA LYS A 185 -0.44 11.65 15.55
C LYS A 185 -0.17 12.88 14.71
N PHE A 186 -1.15 13.76 14.60
CA PHE A 186 -1.05 14.93 13.75
C PHE A 186 -0.54 16.14 14.53
N ARG A 187 0.32 16.94 13.90
CA ARG A 187 0.86 18.18 14.50
C ARG A 187 -0.23 19.24 14.74
N TYR A 188 -1.24 19.27 13.87
CA TYR A 188 -2.36 20.19 13.93
C TYR A 188 -3.65 19.42 14.10
N PRO A 189 -4.70 20.01 14.74
CA PRO A 189 -5.99 19.37 14.87
C PRO A 189 -6.52 18.95 13.50
N ILE A 190 -6.90 17.65 13.37
CA ILE A 190 -7.47 17.14 12.12
C ILE A 190 -9.00 17.24 12.08
N PHE A 191 -9.66 17.26 13.24
CA PHE A 191 -11.11 17.41 13.30
C PHE A 191 -11.51 18.78 12.73
N ASN A 192 -12.45 18.79 11.79
CA ASN A 192 -12.89 19.98 11.03
C ASN A 192 -11.74 20.76 10.36
N ASN A 193 -10.67 20.11 9.96
CA ASN A 193 -9.50 20.75 9.38
C ASN A 193 -8.93 19.94 8.21
N CYS A 194 -8.28 20.63 7.27
CA CYS A 194 -7.47 20.05 6.20
C CYS A 194 -6.00 20.38 6.43
N ILE A 195 -5.13 19.37 6.42
CA ILE A 195 -3.70 19.56 6.67
C ILE A 195 -2.94 19.28 5.37
N PRO A 196 -2.44 20.32 4.66
CA PRO A 196 -1.73 20.16 3.38
C PRO A 196 -0.26 19.72 3.61
N GLN A 197 -0.08 18.77 4.48
CA GLN A 197 1.21 18.16 4.79
C GLN A 197 1.01 16.72 5.21
N ILE A 198 1.50 15.79 4.39
CA ILE A 198 1.57 14.38 4.74
C ILE A 198 3.04 13.94 4.68
N ASP A 199 3.58 13.48 5.83
CA ASP A 199 5.00 13.20 6.03
C ASP A 199 5.86 14.48 6.12
N THR A 200 7.16 14.41 6.00
CA THR A 200 8.12 15.50 6.14
C THR A 200 8.40 16.17 4.79
N PHE A 201 8.64 17.49 4.83
CA PHE A 201 9.10 18.23 3.66
C PHE A 201 10.57 17.92 3.34
N ASN A 202 10.91 17.99 2.06
CA ASN A 202 12.28 18.07 1.58
C ASN A 202 12.70 19.54 1.39
N ASP A 203 13.94 19.78 0.96
CA ASP A 203 14.51 21.13 0.77
C ASP A 203 13.86 21.92 -0.38
N PHE A 204 13.09 21.26 -1.24
CA PHE A 204 12.37 21.89 -2.36
C PHE A 204 10.89 22.14 -2.08
N GLY A 205 10.44 21.94 -0.82
CA GLY A 205 9.06 22.18 -0.41
C GLY A 205 8.07 21.08 -0.75
N TYR A 206 8.50 19.93 -1.27
CA TYR A 206 7.64 18.75 -1.44
C TYR A 206 7.66 17.88 -0.20
N THR A 207 6.52 17.31 0.15
CA THR A 207 6.46 16.26 1.16
C THR A 207 6.92 14.91 0.58
N LYS A 208 7.38 14.01 1.45
CA LYS A 208 7.71 12.64 1.03
C LYS A 208 6.51 11.92 0.41
N GLU A 209 5.30 12.22 0.85
CA GLU A 209 4.08 11.63 0.27
C GLU A 209 3.88 12.05 -1.18
N GLU A 210 4.07 13.33 -1.49
CA GLU A 210 3.99 13.87 -2.85
C GLU A 210 5.06 13.27 -3.76
N LEU A 211 6.29 13.10 -3.26
CA LEU A 211 7.37 12.47 -4.01
C LEU A 211 7.12 10.98 -4.32
N LYS A 212 6.34 10.27 -3.50
CA LYS A 212 5.93 8.91 -3.83
C LYS A 212 5.09 8.89 -5.10
N LEU A 213 4.10 9.78 -5.21
CA LEU A 213 3.27 9.89 -6.42
C LEU A 213 4.13 10.15 -7.67
N VAL A 214 5.12 11.05 -7.58
CA VAL A 214 6.03 11.35 -8.69
C VAL A 214 6.87 10.12 -9.07
N ASN A 215 7.63 9.60 -8.12
CA ASN A 215 8.65 8.59 -8.39
C ASN A 215 8.05 7.21 -8.71
N GLU A 216 6.97 6.84 -8.00
CA GLU A 216 6.31 5.56 -8.21
C GLU A 216 5.58 5.53 -9.56
N THR A 217 4.95 6.63 -9.99
CA THR A 217 4.34 6.75 -11.32
C THR A 217 5.36 6.48 -12.42
N GLN A 218 6.52 7.15 -12.37
CA GLN A 218 7.59 6.98 -13.36
C GLN A 218 8.13 5.55 -13.38
N LYS A 219 8.30 4.95 -12.20
CA LYS A 219 8.79 3.57 -12.10
C LYS A 219 7.79 2.55 -12.66
N ILE A 220 6.49 2.70 -12.37
CA ILE A 220 5.45 1.75 -12.77
C ILE A 220 5.15 1.85 -14.26
N PHE A 221 5.12 3.06 -14.84
CA PHE A 221 4.93 3.24 -16.28
C PHE A 221 6.20 3.02 -17.12
N HIS A 222 7.38 2.93 -16.48
CA HIS A 222 8.68 2.88 -17.15
C HIS A 222 8.94 4.09 -18.07
N GLU A 223 8.29 5.21 -17.78
CA GLU A 223 8.34 6.43 -18.58
C GLU A 223 8.56 7.66 -17.68
N ASN A 224 9.25 8.67 -18.21
CA ASN A 224 9.49 9.92 -17.50
C ASN A 224 8.31 10.90 -17.65
N ILE A 225 7.13 10.47 -17.20
CA ILE A 225 5.93 11.30 -17.19
C ILE A 225 6.14 12.46 -16.19
N LYS A 226 5.79 13.69 -16.59
CA LYS A 226 5.83 14.85 -15.71
C LYS A 226 4.68 14.79 -14.70
N VAL A 227 5.00 14.65 -13.42
CA VAL A 227 4.00 14.58 -12.35
C VAL A 227 4.24 15.68 -11.35
N THR A 228 3.17 16.39 -10.99
CA THR A 228 3.11 17.31 -9.84
C THR A 228 2.03 16.83 -8.90
N ALA A 229 2.33 16.74 -7.62
CA ALA A 229 1.38 16.27 -6.61
C ALA A 229 1.25 17.22 -5.43
N THR A 230 0.03 17.32 -4.89
CA THR A 230 -0.25 17.98 -3.61
C THR A 230 -1.03 16.99 -2.74
N ALA A 231 -0.53 16.70 -1.55
CA ALA A 231 -1.14 15.71 -0.66
C ALA A 231 -1.74 16.38 0.58
N VAL A 232 -3.06 16.26 0.75
CA VAL A 232 -3.81 16.88 1.84
C VAL A 232 -4.45 15.80 2.72
N ARG A 233 -4.20 15.86 4.04
CA ARG A 233 -4.92 15.05 5.03
C ARG A 233 -6.25 15.71 5.34
N ILE A 234 -7.35 14.96 5.22
CA ILE A 234 -8.71 15.43 5.47
C ILE A 234 -9.37 14.68 6.63
N PRO A 235 -10.41 15.26 7.27
CA PRO A 235 -11.07 14.67 8.44
C PRO A 235 -12.09 13.58 8.04
N VAL A 236 -11.63 12.61 7.24
CA VAL A 236 -12.41 11.44 6.79
C VAL A 236 -11.75 10.19 7.31
N LYS A 237 -12.53 9.24 7.79
CA LYS A 237 -12.02 8.03 8.45
C LYS A 237 -11.27 7.11 7.49
N ASN A 238 -11.89 6.76 6.36
CA ASN A 238 -11.37 5.79 5.39
C ASN A 238 -11.50 6.31 3.96
N CYS A 239 -10.71 5.74 3.08
CA CYS A 239 -10.63 6.02 1.65
C CYS A 239 -10.03 7.39 1.31
N HIS A 240 -9.43 7.46 0.13
CA HIS A 240 -8.87 8.69 -0.42
C HIS A 240 -9.66 9.09 -1.66
N SER A 241 -9.69 10.38 -1.94
CA SER A 241 -10.18 10.93 -3.20
C SER A 241 -9.07 11.69 -3.88
N GLU A 242 -9.12 11.82 -5.19
CA GLU A 242 -8.12 12.53 -5.98
C GLU A 242 -8.78 13.36 -7.07
N ALA A 243 -8.30 14.59 -7.24
CA ALA A 243 -8.57 15.40 -8.41
C ALA A 243 -7.33 15.35 -9.31
N ILE A 244 -7.51 14.87 -10.54
CA ILE A 244 -6.41 14.65 -11.47
C ILE A 244 -6.63 15.45 -12.73
N ASN A 245 -5.68 16.32 -13.09
CA ASN A 245 -5.64 16.99 -14.38
C ASN A 245 -4.58 16.31 -15.25
N VAL A 246 -4.96 15.92 -16.46
CA VAL A 246 -4.10 15.16 -17.37
C VAL A 246 -3.93 15.92 -18.68
N GLU A 247 -2.67 16.04 -19.12
CA GLU A 247 -2.31 16.49 -20.47
C GLU A 247 -1.87 15.28 -21.29
N PHE A 248 -2.46 15.09 -22.45
CA PHE A 248 -2.13 14.01 -23.37
C PHE A 248 -1.26 14.50 -24.55
N GLU A 249 -0.51 13.60 -25.14
CA GLU A 249 0.21 13.85 -26.40
C GLU A 249 -0.70 13.77 -27.61
N ASN A 250 -1.61 12.79 -27.59
CA ASN A 250 -2.56 12.56 -28.68
C ASN A 250 -3.85 13.35 -28.44
N SER A 251 -4.48 13.78 -29.52
CA SER A 251 -5.81 14.41 -29.48
C SER A 251 -6.87 13.43 -28.97
N PHE A 252 -7.86 13.94 -28.28
CA PHE A 252 -8.98 13.18 -27.74
C PHE A 252 -10.28 13.96 -27.81
N ASP A 253 -11.39 13.27 -27.73
CA ASP A 253 -12.70 13.83 -27.39
C ASP A 253 -13.25 13.17 -26.12
N MET A 254 -14.26 13.77 -25.50
CA MET A 254 -14.81 13.29 -24.23
C MET A 254 -15.51 11.94 -24.37
N GLY A 255 -16.10 11.64 -25.54
CA GLY A 255 -16.73 10.35 -25.81
C GLY A 255 -15.69 9.22 -25.75
N ASN A 256 -14.53 9.44 -26.37
CA ASN A 256 -13.42 8.49 -26.35
C ASN A 256 -12.86 8.29 -24.93
N ILE A 257 -12.74 9.36 -24.13
CA ILE A 257 -12.31 9.26 -22.73
C ILE A 257 -13.26 8.38 -21.92
N ILE A 258 -14.56 8.62 -22.04
CA ILE A 258 -15.61 7.86 -21.32
C ILE A 258 -15.56 6.39 -21.74
N ALA A 259 -15.53 6.12 -23.04
CA ALA A 259 -15.50 4.76 -23.59
C ALA A 259 -14.26 3.94 -23.14
N VAL A 260 -13.14 4.61 -22.86
CA VAL A 260 -11.92 3.95 -22.36
C VAL A 260 -12.03 3.62 -20.88
N LEU A 261 -12.83 4.39 -20.11
CA LEU A 261 -12.97 4.23 -18.66
C LEU A 261 -14.14 3.31 -18.25
N GLU A 262 -15.11 3.05 -19.14
CA GLU A 262 -16.21 2.10 -18.99
C GLU A 262 -15.78 0.66 -19.35
#